data_e4abbf15f0140746b0217f9391f9cbb6
#
_entry.id   e4abbf15f0140746b0217f9391f9cbb6
#
_cell.length_a   1.000
_cell.length_b   1.000
_cell.length_c   1.000
_cell.angle_alpha   90.00
_cell.angle_beta   90.00
_cell.angle_gamma   90.00
#
_symmetry.space_group_name_H-M   'P 1'
#
loop_
_entity.id
_entity.type
_entity.pdbx_description
1 polymer ?
#
loop_
_entity_poly.entity_id
_entity_poly.type
_entity_poly.pdbx_seq_one_letter_code
_entity_poly.pdbx_strand_id
1 'polypeptide(L)'
;MKETLGRGGHLLLDRYVYSNIAYQCAKLEDKEEAARLRDWIFNTEYGVFSLPVPDLNIFLDVPIDFVEEKLKASRGGADRDYLEGAQDIHEADIEFQKRVRDIYRSQCETDPGFIRIDCSDEKGRMLPPGEIFAKVKDVVDEAIAKSR
;
A
#
# COMPACT_ATOMS: atom_id res chain seq x y z
N MET A 1 3.14 -0.94 19.66
CA MET A 1 3.90 -1.64 18.61
C MET A 1 5.11 -2.38 19.17
N LYS A 2 6.19 -1.71 19.60
CA LYS A 2 7.43 -2.34 20.11
C LYS A 2 7.20 -3.33 21.27
N GLU A 3 6.30 -3.02 22.19
CA GLU A 3 5.95 -3.89 23.32
C GLU A 3 5.30 -5.20 22.87
N THR A 4 4.36 -5.15 21.92
CA THR A 4 3.66 -6.33 21.35
C THR A 4 4.66 -7.24 20.65
N LEU A 5 5.53 -6.65 19.80
CA LEU A 5 6.57 -7.39 19.08
C LEU A 5 7.59 -8.00 20.06
N GLY A 6 8.01 -7.24 21.07
CA GLY A 6 8.96 -7.74 22.10
C GLY A 6 8.42 -8.90 22.95
N ARG A 7 7.11 -9.13 22.95
CA ARG A 7 6.45 -10.29 23.58
C ARG A 7 6.19 -11.44 22.60
N GLY A 8 6.71 -11.37 21.37
CA GLY A 8 6.47 -12.38 20.33
C GLY A 8 5.08 -12.29 19.68
N GLY A 9 4.39 -11.17 19.84
CA GLY A 9 3.10 -10.92 19.21
C GLY A 9 3.22 -10.48 17.76
N HIS A 10 2.18 -10.71 16.96
CA HIS A 10 2.08 -10.25 15.60
C HIS A 10 1.30 -8.93 15.53
N LEU A 11 1.67 -8.07 14.58
CA LEU A 11 0.98 -6.81 14.28
C LEU A 11 0.59 -6.79 12.80
N LEU A 12 -0.69 -6.58 12.54
CA LEU A 12 -1.20 -6.26 11.22
C LEU A 12 -1.47 -4.77 11.16
N LEU A 13 -0.86 -4.08 10.20
CA LEU A 13 -1.03 -2.64 9.99
C LEU A 13 -1.70 -2.40 8.64
N ASP A 14 -2.76 -1.61 8.64
CA ASP A 14 -3.33 -1.07 7.41
C ASP A 14 -2.57 0.22 7.08
N ARG A 15 -1.67 0.12 6.08
CA ARG A 15 -0.70 1.13 5.63
C ARG A 15 0.41 1.40 6.67
N TYR A 16 1.61 1.63 6.16
CA TYR A 16 2.79 1.93 6.96
C TYR A 16 3.78 2.76 6.13
N VAL A 17 5.10 2.68 6.37
CA VAL A 17 6.13 3.53 5.74
C VAL A 17 6.09 3.50 4.21
N TYR A 18 5.90 2.33 3.60
CA TYR A 18 5.78 2.23 2.13
C TYR A 18 4.60 3.01 1.56
N SER A 19 3.50 3.14 2.31
CA SER A 19 2.38 3.98 1.90
C SER A 19 2.77 5.46 1.91
N ASN A 20 3.49 5.92 2.94
CA ASN A 20 4.00 7.28 2.98
C ASN A 20 4.87 7.56 1.75
N ILE A 21 5.83 6.67 1.45
CA ILE A 21 6.70 6.78 0.28
C ILE A 21 5.88 6.86 -1.01
N ALA A 22 4.94 5.92 -1.23
CA ALA A 22 4.18 5.87 -2.47
C ALA A 22 3.40 7.16 -2.72
N TYR A 23 2.72 7.67 -1.71
CA TYR A 23 1.90 8.88 -1.82
C TYR A 23 2.73 10.17 -1.90
N GLN A 24 3.87 10.26 -1.23
CA GLN A 24 4.70 11.46 -1.30
C GLN A 24 5.50 11.51 -2.61
N CYS A 25 6.11 10.40 -3.03
CA CYS A 25 6.87 10.34 -4.27
C CYS A 25 5.98 10.49 -5.51
N ALA A 26 4.71 10.06 -5.46
CA ALA A 26 3.76 10.25 -6.56
C ALA A 26 3.45 11.72 -6.88
N LYS A 27 3.77 12.65 -5.99
CA LYS A 27 3.62 14.10 -6.21
C LYS A 27 4.76 14.71 -7.03
N LEU A 28 5.87 13.99 -7.16
CA LEU A 28 7.06 14.45 -7.84
C LEU A 28 7.10 13.90 -9.27
N GLU A 29 7.47 14.75 -10.23
CA GLU A 29 7.66 14.36 -11.63
C GLU A 29 9.08 13.87 -11.89
N ASP A 30 10.06 14.42 -11.16
CA ASP A 30 11.47 14.06 -11.27
C ASP A 30 11.75 12.75 -10.50
N LYS A 31 12.22 11.75 -11.22
CA LYS A 31 12.53 10.42 -10.67
C LYS A 31 13.70 10.43 -9.67
N GLU A 32 14.69 11.31 -9.89
CA GLU A 32 15.83 11.41 -8.97
C GLU A 32 15.41 12.09 -7.67
N GLU A 33 14.56 13.10 -7.75
CA GLU A 33 13.98 13.75 -6.59
C GLU A 33 13.09 12.78 -5.79
N ALA A 34 12.26 12.00 -6.48
CA ALA A 34 11.46 10.96 -5.87
C ALA A 34 12.32 9.89 -5.17
N ALA A 35 13.45 9.48 -5.77
CA ALA A 35 14.38 8.55 -5.16
C ALA A 35 15.04 9.14 -3.90
N ARG A 36 15.49 10.40 -3.94
CA ARG A 36 16.05 11.09 -2.77
C ARG A 36 15.02 11.21 -1.64
N LEU A 37 13.75 11.53 -1.97
CA LEU A 37 12.68 11.61 -0.99
C LEU A 37 12.38 10.24 -0.35
N ARG A 38 12.32 9.17 -1.15
CA ARG A 38 12.17 7.80 -0.65
C ARG A 38 13.26 7.44 0.35
N ASP A 39 14.52 7.67 -0.02
CA ASP A 39 15.66 7.33 0.83
C ASP A 39 15.67 8.17 2.11
N TRP A 40 15.27 9.44 2.03
CA TRP A 40 15.11 10.29 3.20
C TRP A 40 13.99 9.79 4.13
N ILE A 41 12.84 9.37 3.59
CA ILE A 41 11.75 8.80 4.39
C ILE A 41 12.22 7.53 5.10
N PHE A 42 12.85 6.58 4.40
CA PHE A 42 13.37 5.37 5.02
C PHE A 42 14.37 5.66 6.14
N ASN A 43 15.33 6.55 5.89
CA ASN A 43 16.31 6.94 6.89
C ASN A 43 15.67 7.61 8.12
N THR A 44 14.65 8.42 7.91
CA THR A 44 13.94 9.10 8.99
C THR A 44 13.12 8.12 9.82
N GLU A 45 12.29 7.30 9.17
CA GLU A 45 11.36 6.39 9.84
C GLU A 45 12.10 5.24 10.54
N TYR A 46 12.97 4.55 9.83
CA TYR A 46 13.67 3.38 10.37
C TYR A 46 14.96 3.75 11.10
N GLY A 47 15.69 4.77 10.64
CA GLY A 47 16.94 5.20 11.25
C GLY A 47 16.70 6.12 12.47
N VAL A 48 16.14 7.33 12.23
CA VAL A 48 16.01 8.34 13.30
C VAL A 48 14.92 7.94 14.30
N PHE A 49 13.72 7.61 13.84
CA PHE A 49 12.61 7.22 14.72
C PHE A 49 12.69 5.77 15.20
N SER A 50 13.58 4.98 14.62
CA SER A 50 13.78 3.57 14.97
C SER A 50 12.45 2.80 14.97
N LEU A 51 11.60 3.05 13.97
CA LEU A 51 10.38 2.26 13.80
C LEU A 51 10.75 0.82 13.42
N PRO A 52 9.97 -0.18 13.87
CA PRO A 52 10.19 -1.56 13.45
C PRO A 52 10.08 -1.70 11.94
N VAL A 53 11.06 -2.37 11.32
CA VAL A 53 10.96 -2.76 9.91
C VAL A 53 9.98 -3.93 9.83
N PRO A 54 8.99 -3.90 8.92
CA PRO A 54 8.07 -5.01 8.74
C PRO A 54 8.78 -6.27 8.24
N ASP A 55 8.40 -7.43 8.76
CA ASP A 55 8.87 -8.72 8.25
C ASP A 55 8.24 -9.06 6.89
N LEU A 56 7.04 -8.54 6.64
CA LEU A 56 6.29 -8.71 5.40
C LEU A 56 5.49 -7.45 5.09
N ASN A 57 5.57 -7.00 3.85
CA ASN A 57 4.69 -6.00 3.27
C ASN A 57 3.88 -6.62 2.15
N ILE A 58 2.60 -6.29 2.07
CA ILE A 58 1.71 -6.76 1.02
C ILE A 58 1.11 -5.57 0.29
N PHE A 59 1.24 -5.56 -1.02
CA PHE A 59 0.56 -4.64 -1.92
C PHE A 59 -0.56 -5.37 -2.66
N LEU A 60 -1.80 -4.96 -2.42
CA LEU A 60 -2.95 -5.41 -3.19
C LEU A 60 -3.03 -4.58 -4.47
N ASP A 61 -2.56 -5.17 -5.57
CA ASP A 61 -2.52 -4.51 -6.87
C ASP A 61 -3.89 -4.64 -7.56
N VAL A 62 -4.76 -3.69 -7.23
CA VAL A 62 -6.14 -3.61 -7.72
C VAL A 62 -6.16 -3.10 -9.17
N PRO A 63 -7.02 -3.65 -10.06
CA PRO A 63 -7.21 -3.13 -11.40
C PRO A 63 -7.57 -1.65 -11.40
N ILE A 64 -6.92 -0.87 -12.26
CA ILE A 64 -7.10 0.58 -12.28
C ILE A 64 -8.54 0.98 -12.67
N ASP A 65 -9.16 0.21 -13.55
CA ASP A 65 -10.55 0.45 -13.97
C ASP A 65 -11.52 0.33 -12.80
N PHE A 66 -11.26 -0.64 -11.89
CA PHE A 66 -12.06 -0.77 -10.67
C PHE A 66 -11.87 0.43 -9.72
N VAL A 67 -10.64 0.94 -9.60
CA VAL A 67 -10.35 2.15 -8.81
C VAL A 67 -11.09 3.34 -9.39
N GLU A 68 -11.06 3.51 -10.72
CA GLU A 68 -11.74 4.59 -11.43
C GLU A 68 -13.27 4.54 -11.23
N GLU A 69 -13.87 3.36 -11.34
CA GLU A 69 -15.29 3.16 -11.07
C GLU A 69 -15.67 3.54 -9.65
N LYS A 70 -14.85 3.14 -8.66
CA LYS A 70 -15.07 3.48 -7.25
C LYS A 70 -14.94 4.96 -6.96
N LEU A 71 -13.96 5.62 -7.56
CA LEU A 71 -13.78 7.07 -7.45
C LEU A 71 -14.98 7.82 -8.04
N LYS A 72 -15.51 7.38 -9.20
CA LYS A 72 -16.72 7.94 -9.80
C LYS A 72 -17.97 7.71 -8.94
N ALA A 73 -18.13 6.52 -8.38
CA ALA A 73 -19.26 6.16 -7.53
C ALA A 73 -19.26 6.93 -6.19
N SER A 74 -18.09 7.16 -5.60
CA SER A 74 -17.94 7.90 -4.34
C SER A 74 -18.36 9.37 -4.45
N ARG A 75 -18.36 9.94 -5.65
CA ARG A 75 -18.85 11.31 -5.94
C ARG A 75 -20.38 11.44 -5.83
N GLY A 76 -21.12 10.32 -5.78
CA GLY A 76 -22.58 10.29 -5.73
C GLY A 76 -23.20 9.80 -4.39
N GLY A 77 -22.39 9.46 -3.39
CA GLY A 77 -22.87 8.78 -2.17
C GLY A 77 -22.86 9.67 -0.92
N ALA A 78 -24.01 9.67 -0.20
CA ALA A 78 -24.29 10.48 0.98
C ALA A 78 -23.59 9.98 2.29
N ASP A 79 -22.61 9.09 2.22
CA ASP A 79 -22.11 8.37 3.42
C ASP A 79 -20.80 8.94 4.01
N ARG A 80 -20.48 10.22 3.72
CA ARG A 80 -19.30 10.92 4.26
C ARG A 80 -19.59 12.30 4.83
N ASP A 81 -20.75 12.49 5.45
CA ASP A 81 -21.13 13.75 6.11
C ASP A 81 -20.21 14.14 7.28
N TYR A 82 -19.31 13.27 7.74
CA TYR A 82 -18.35 13.57 8.80
C TYR A 82 -17.01 14.13 8.32
N LEU A 83 -16.75 14.13 7.00
CA LEU A 83 -15.56 14.70 6.38
C LEU A 83 -15.89 16.05 5.72
N GLU A 84 -16.46 17.01 6.45
CA GLU A 84 -16.75 18.39 6.04
C GLU A 84 -16.02 18.85 4.75
N GLY A 85 -16.42 18.32 3.58
CA GLY A 85 -15.96 18.78 2.26
C GLY A 85 -14.48 18.57 1.92
N ALA A 86 -13.65 18.04 2.82
CA ALA A 86 -12.27 17.68 2.53
C ALA A 86 -12.22 16.26 1.96
N GLN A 87 -12.71 16.07 0.73
CA GLN A 87 -12.28 14.95 -0.08
C GLN A 87 -10.75 14.98 -0.11
N ASP A 88 -10.12 13.89 0.30
CA ASP A 88 -8.69 13.73 0.13
C ASP A 88 -8.40 13.95 -1.36
N ILE A 89 -7.86 15.14 -1.69
CA ILE A 89 -7.59 15.60 -3.06
C ILE A 89 -6.80 14.54 -3.84
N HIS A 90 -6.04 13.69 -3.12
CA HIS A 90 -5.24 12.62 -3.69
C HIS A 90 -6.05 11.38 -4.13
N GLU A 91 -7.22 11.13 -3.52
CA GLU A 91 -8.08 10.01 -3.92
C GLU A 91 -8.96 10.34 -5.13
N ALA A 92 -9.18 11.63 -5.42
CA ALA A 92 -10.04 12.07 -6.50
C ALA A 92 -9.38 12.08 -7.89
N ASP A 93 -8.07 11.98 -7.96
CA ASP A 93 -7.31 12.03 -9.21
C ASP A 93 -6.81 10.63 -9.63
N ILE A 94 -7.41 10.07 -10.68
CA ILE A 94 -7.05 8.76 -11.21
C ILE A 94 -5.59 8.70 -11.72
N GLU A 95 -5.08 9.79 -12.27
CA GLU A 95 -3.69 9.85 -12.75
C GLU A 95 -2.71 9.84 -11.56
N PHE A 96 -3.09 10.46 -10.47
CA PHE A 96 -2.32 10.37 -9.23
C PHE A 96 -2.34 8.93 -8.68
N GLN A 97 -3.50 8.25 -8.69
CA GLN A 97 -3.60 6.85 -8.25
C GLN A 97 -2.76 5.90 -9.14
N LYS A 98 -2.69 6.15 -10.45
CA LYS A 98 -1.80 5.41 -11.33
C LYS A 98 -0.33 5.59 -10.93
N ARG A 99 0.12 6.82 -10.67
CA ARG A 99 1.49 7.09 -10.19
C ARG A 99 1.78 6.41 -8.85
N VAL A 100 0.84 6.47 -7.89
CA VAL A 100 0.97 5.77 -6.60
C VAL A 100 1.13 4.26 -6.81
N ARG A 101 0.29 3.66 -7.68
CA ARG A 101 0.35 2.25 -8.03
C ARG A 101 1.71 1.85 -8.64
N ASP A 102 2.24 2.68 -9.54
CA ASP A 102 3.52 2.42 -10.20
C ASP A 102 4.68 2.46 -9.20
N ILE A 103 4.63 3.37 -8.22
CA ILE A 103 5.62 3.41 -7.14
C ILE A 103 5.54 2.16 -6.27
N TYR A 104 4.34 1.71 -5.90
CA TYR A 104 4.19 0.45 -5.15
C TYR A 104 4.74 -0.75 -5.93
N ARG A 105 4.48 -0.84 -7.24
CA ARG A 105 5.02 -1.90 -8.09
C ARG A 105 6.54 -1.88 -8.11
N SER A 106 7.13 -0.71 -8.31
CA SER A 106 8.59 -0.53 -8.28
C SER A 106 9.19 -0.93 -6.92
N GLN A 107 8.50 -0.62 -5.81
CA GLN A 107 8.93 -1.04 -4.47
C GLN A 107 8.91 -2.57 -4.33
N CYS A 108 7.87 -3.25 -4.86
CA CYS A 108 7.80 -4.71 -4.86
C CYS A 108 8.91 -5.36 -5.70
N GLU A 109 9.40 -4.70 -6.75
CA GLU A 109 10.51 -5.19 -7.58
C GLU A 109 11.87 -5.07 -6.88
N THR A 110 12.01 -4.09 -5.99
CA THR A 110 13.29 -3.77 -5.33
C THR A 110 13.41 -4.34 -3.92
N ASP A 111 12.30 -4.66 -3.25
CA ASP A 111 12.27 -5.21 -1.90
C ASP A 111 11.67 -6.62 -1.88
N PRO A 112 12.49 -7.67 -1.61
CA PRO A 112 12.00 -9.04 -1.51
C PRO A 112 10.97 -9.27 -0.40
N GLY A 113 10.94 -8.42 0.63
CA GLY A 113 9.96 -8.45 1.72
C GLY A 113 8.65 -7.77 1.36
N PHE A 114 8.51 -7.24 0.14
CA PHE A 114 7.31 -6.57 -0.32
C PHE A 114 6.62 -7.36 -1.44
N ILE A 115 5.58 -8.09 -1.08
CA ILE A 115 4.89 -9.01 -1.99
C ILE A 115 3.71 -8.32 -2.66
N ARG A 116 3.71 -8.36 -3.99
CA ARG A 116 2.59 -7.90 -4.81
C ARG A 116 1.58 -9.03 -4.97
N ILE A 117 0.33 -8.77 -4.62
CA ILE A 117 -0.82 -9.65 -4.89
C ILE A 117 -1.64 -9.04 -6.01
N ASP A 118 -1.64 -9.69 -7.16
CA ASP A 118 -2.51 -9.32 -8.28
C ASP A 118 -3.95 -9.67 -7.93
N CYS A 119 -4.78 -8.61 -7.88
CA CYS A 119 -6.21 -8.69 -7.54
C CYS A 119 -7.10 -8.78 -8.79
N SER A 120 -6.53 -9.08 -9.97
CA SER A 120 -7.27 -9.24 -11.23
C SER A 120 -7.35 -10.69 -11.70
N ASP A 121 -8.44 -10.98 -12.44
CA ASP A 121 -8.56 -12.22 -13.22
C ASP A 121 -7.81 -12.10 -14.56
N GLU A 122 -7.81 -13.18 -15.37
CA GLU A 122 -7.17 -13.23 -16.68
C GLU A 122 -7.71 -12.18 -17.68
N LYS A 123 -8.88 -11.62 -17.41
CA LYS A 123 -9.53 -10.57 -18.20
C LYS A 123 -9.32 -9.16 -17.62
N GLY A 124 -8.50 -9.03 -16.60
CA GLY A 124 -8.21 -7.76 -15.93
C GLY A 124 -9.31 -7.25 -14.99
N ARG A 125 -10.31 -8.07 -14.67
CA ARG A 125 -11.42 -7.68 -13.78
C ARG A 125 -11.06 -7.99 -12.33
N MET A 126 -11.60 -7.19 -11.41
CA MET A 126 -11.41 -7.38 -9.98
C MET A 126 -11.86 -8.76 -9.51
N LEU A 127 -10.99 -9.48 -8.83
CA LEU A 127 -11.30 -10.76 -8.18
C LEU A 127 -12.27 -10.58 -7.00
N PRO A 128 -13.09 -11.59 -6.68
CA PRO A 128 -13.88 -11.60 -5.46
C PRO A 128 -13.01 -11.50 -4.20
N PRO A 129 -13.49 -10.83 -3.13
CA PRO A 129 -12.72 -10.66 -1.90
C PRO A 129 -12.19 -11.98 -1.30
N GLY A 130 -12.96 -13.08 -1.42
CA GLY A 130 -12.54 -14.39 -0.92
C GLY A 130 -11.32 -14.96 -1.62
N GLU A 131 -11.19 -14.76 -2.95
CA GLU A 131 -10.03 -15.20 -3.70
C GLU A 131 -8.79 -14.36 -3.38
N ILE A 132 -8.96 -13.05 -3.23
CA ILE A 132 -7.86 -12.16 -2.79
C ILE A 132 -7.41 -12.55 -1.39
N PHE A 133 -8.36 -12.80 -0.48
CA PHE A 133 -8.04 -13.22 0.88
C PHE A 133 -7.27 -14.55 0.92
N ALA A 134 -7.62 -15.51 0.08
CA ALA A 134 -6.87 -16.78 -0.03
C ALA A 134 -5.42 -16.51 -0.43
N LYS A 135 -5.16 -15.69 -1.45
CA LYS A 135 -3.80 -15.32 -1.86
C LYS A 135 -3.02 -14.61 -0.74
N VAL A 136 -3.67 -13.69 -0.01
CA VAL A 136 -3.05 -13.00 1.13
C VAL A 136 -2.70 -14.00 2.24
N LYS A 137 -3.64 -14.88 2.55
CA LYS A 137 -3.45 -15.91 3.59
C LYS A 137 -2.27 -16.82 3.30
N ASP A 138 -2.13 -17.29 2.07
CA ASP A 138 -1.01 -18.18 1.68
C ASP A 138 0.34 -17.48 1.89
N VAL A 139 0.47 -16.20 1.50
CA VAL A 139 1.69 -15.40 1.70
C VAL A 139 1.99 -15.19 3.18
N VAL A 140 0.98 -14.89 3.99
CA VAL A 140 1.14 -14.68 5.43
C VAL A 140 1.52 -15.97 6.14
N ASP A 141 0.85 -17.09 5.81
CA ASP A 141 1.15 -18.41 6.41
C ASP A 141 2.59 -18.82 6.10
N GLU A 142 3.06 -18.59 4.86
CA GLU A 142 4.45 -18.87 4.48
C GLU A 142 5.45 -17.99 5.26
N ALA A 143 5.17 -16.70 5.43
CA ALA A 143 6.03 -15.81 6.19
C ALA A 143 6.12 -16.19 7.67
N ILE A 144 4.99 -16.56 8.29
CA ILE A 144 4.94 -17.02 9.69
C ILE A 144 5.70 -18.35 9.84
N ALA A 145 5.60 -19.25 8.87
CA ALA A 145 6.31 -20.53 8.91
C ALA A 145 7.83 -20.34 8.85
N LYS A 146 8.32 -19.35 8.10
CA LYS A 146 9.76 -19.01 7.99
C LYS A 146 10.33 -18.30 9.22
N SER A 147 9.49 -17.65 10.02
CA SER A 147 9.90 -16.91 11.22
C SER A 147 10.01 -17.77 12.49
N ARG A 148 9.65 -19.05 12.41
CA ARG A 148 9.78 -20.04 13.49
C ARG A 148 11.07 -20.85 13.38
#